data_beb270db0c966e83b6780f7fe40d444c
#
_entry.id   beb270db0c966e83b6780f7fe40d444c
#
_cell.length_a   1.000
_cell.length_b   1.000
_cell.length_c   1.000
_cell.angle_alpha   90.00
_cell.angle_beta   90.00
_cell.angle_gamma   90.00
#
_symmetry.space_group_name_H-M   'P 1'
#
loop_
_entity.id
_entity.type
_entity.pdbx_description
1 polymer ?
#
loop_
_entity_poly.entity_id
_entity_poly.type
_entity_poly.pdbx_seq_one_letter_code
_entity_poly.pdbx_strand_id
1 'polypeptide(L)'
;MDQFGADAVRFFILSDSPPEKDVQWSEQGMLAAYKFVQKFWVLHKRITKEISNKNRNNENISLTVYTNKLIQKYTTSLDKFNMNVLIAYLHETYNYLSKEIENPDIKDLEENYSKILILMLPILPHLVSECLKDIKKDKIFTWPTVQKKYLEEKYVNIVIQINGKKK
;
A
#
# COMPACT_ATOMS: atom_id res chain seq x y z
N MET A 1 24.42 4.88 -1.97
CA MET A 1 23.23 5.27 -2.74
C MET A 1 23.24 4.74 -4.17
N ASP A 2 24.40 4.67 -4.78
CA ASP A 2 24.54 4.35 -6.21
C ASP A 2 24.08 2.93 -6.60
N GLN A 3 24.11 1.98 -5.68
CA GLN A 3 23.69 0.59 -5.94
C GLN A 3 22.17 0.34 -5.76
N PHE A 4 21.51 1.02 -4.80
CA PHE A 4 20.14 0.67 -4.37
C PHE A 4 19.11 1.74 -4.66
N GLY A 5 19.54 2.98 -4.91
CA GLY A 5 18.66 4.13 -5.09
C GLY A 5 18.09 4.70 -3.79
N ALA A 6 17.63 5.95 -3.86
CA ALA A 6 17.18 6.70 -2.68
C ALA A 6 15.96 6.08 -1.98
N ASP A 7 15.00 5.56 -2.75
CA ASP A 7 13.78 4.98 -2.19
C ASP A 7 14.04 3.71 -1.37
N ALA A 8 14.99 2.86 -1.80
CA ALA A 8 15.37 1.68 -1.03
C ALA A 8 16.05 2.06 0.28
N VAL A 9 16.92 3.09 0.26
CA VAL A 9 17.55 3.60 1.47
C VAL A 9 16.52 4.18 2.44
N ARG A 10 15.59 5.00 1.95
CA ARG A 10 14.49 5.55 2.77
C ARG A 10 13.65 4.44 3.37
N PHE A 11 13.26 3.47 2.57
CA PHE A 11 12.45 2.33 3.01
C PHE A 11 13.18 1.54 4.11
N PHE A 12 14.47 1.25 3.95
CA PHE A 12 15.28 0.56 4.95
C PHE A 12 15.35 1.33 6.27
N ILE A 13 15.73 2.62 6.22
CA ILE A 13 15.87 3.46 7.43
C ILE A 13 14.55 3.55 8.20
N LEU A 14 13.41 3.65 7.50
CA LEU A 14 12.09 3.80 8.12
C LEU A 14 11.48 2.46 8.58
N SER A 15 12.03 1.31 8.17
CA SER A 15 11.47 0.00 8.46
C SER A 15 11.91 -0.60 9.80
N ASP A 16 13.14 -0.32 10.22
CA ASP A 16 13.79 -1.06 11.29
C ASP A 16 13.29 -0.66 12.68
N SER A 17 13.14 0.63 12.92
CA SER A 17 12.87 1.13 14.27
C SER A 17 11.97 2.38 14.25
N PRO A 18 11.29 2.68 15.36
CA PRO A 18 10.69 4.00 15.55
C PRO A 18 11.77 5.10 15.42
N PRO A 19 11.41 6.32 14.97
CA PRO A 19 12.36 7.38 14.64
C PRO A 19 13.27 7.81 15.79
N GLU A 20 12.91 7.51 17.03
CA GLU A 20 13.67 7.83 18.25
C GLU A 20 14.80 6.85 18.53
N LYS A 21 14.90 5.76 17.79
CA LYS A 21 15.92 4.73 17.97
C LYS A 21 16.95 4.77 16.86
N ASP A 22 18.18 4.43 17.20
CA ASP A 22 19.27 4.26 16.23
C ASP A 22 18.95 3.13 15.24
N VAL A 23 19.22 3.38 13.96
CA VAL A 23 19.12 2.37 12.90
C VAL A 23 20.46 1.69 12.72
N GLN A 24 20.51 0.39 12.93
CA GLN A 24 21.71 -0.39 12.68
C GLN A 24 21.81 -0.74 11.19
N TRP A 25 22.91 -0.32 10.55
CA TRP A 25 23.13 -0.64 9.14
C TRP A 25 23.22 -2.14 8.89
N SER A 26 22.48 -2.63 7.91
CA SER A 26 22.46 -4.03 7.48
C SER A 26 22.39 -4.12 5.97
N GLU A 27 23.41 -4.72 5.35
CA GLU A 27 23.40 -4.97 3.89
C GLU A 27 22.23 -5.88 3.48
N GLN A 28 21.92 -6.87 4.30
CA GLN A 28 20.78 -7.76 4.07
C GLN A 28 19.45 -7.00 4.14
N GLY A 29 19.30 -6.09 5.09
CA GLY A 29 18.13 -5.21 5.19
C GLY A 29 18.01 -4.28 4.00
N MET A 30 19.13 -3.69 3.55
CA MET A 30 19.16 -2.87 2.33
C MET A 30 18.77 -3.64 1.09
N LEU A 31 19.27 -4.87 0.92
CA LEU A 31 18.91 -5.73 -0.19
C LEU A 31 17.41 -6.11 -0.17
N ALA A 32 16.85 -6.35 1.02
CA ALA A 32 15.42 -6.63 1.18
C ALA A 32 14.57 -5.41 0.79
N ALA A 33 14.96 -4.21 1.22
CA ALA A 33 14.31 -2.96 0.84
C ALA A 33 14.35 -2.73 -0.68
N TYR A 34 15.50 -2.91 -1.30
CA TYR A 34 15.65 -2.81 -2.76
C TYR A 34 14.77 -3.81 -3.51
N LYS A 35 14.75 -5.08 -3.07
CA LYS A 35 13.86 -6.11 -3.63
C LYS A 35 12.38 -5.73 -3.48
N PHE A 36 12.00 -5.04 -2.39
CA PHE A 36 10.62 -4.54 -2.24
C PHE A 36 10.29 -3.52 -3.32
N VAL A 37 11.15 -2.53 -3.56
CA VAL A 37 10.96 -1.52 -4.61
C VAL A 37 10.80 -2.19 -5.98
N GLN A 38 11.68 -3.14 -6.30
CA GLN A 38 11.64 -3.87 -7.58
C GLN A 38 10.34 -4.67 -7.75
N LYS A 39 9.94 -5.45 -6.73
CA LYS A 39 8.72 -6.26 -6.83
C LYS A 39 7.47 -5.41 -6.89
N PHE A 40 7.45 -4.23 -6.23
CA PHE A 40 6.34 -3.30 -6.34
C PHE A 40 6.24 -2.72 -7.75
N TRP A 41 7.36 -2.41 -8.39
CA TRP A 41 7.38 -1.97 -9.79
C TRP A 41 6.80 -3.03 -10.73
N VAL A 42 7.15 -4.30 -10.54
CA VAL A 42 6.57 -5.41 -11.32
C VAL A 42 5.06 -5.52 -11.11
N LEU A 43 4.59 -5.40 -9.86
CA LEU A 43 3.16 -5.36 -9.56
C LEU A 43 2.47 -4.16 -10.21
N HIS A 44 3.09 -2.97 -10.18
CA HIS A 44 2.58 -1.78 -10.85
C HIS A 44 2.33 -2.03 -12.35
N LYS A 45 3.28 -2.66 -13.05
CA LYS A 45 3.11 -2.99 -14.48
C LYS A 45 1.94 -3.95 -14.73
N ARG A 46 1.70 -4.88 -13.82
CA ARG A 46 0.50 -5.75 -13.88
C ARG A 46 -0.78 -4.93 -13.69
N ILE A 47 -0.80 -4.06 -12.68
CA ILE A 47 -1.98 -3.21 -12.39
C ILE A 47 -2.28 -2.26 -13.56
N THR A 48 -1.27 -1.63 -14.16
CA THR A 48 -1.49 -0.72 -15.31
C THR A 48 -2.06 -1.45 -16.52
N LYS A 49 -1.63 -2.69 -16.76
CA LYS A 49 -2.23 -3.54 -17.81
C LYS A 49 -3.71 -3.79 -17.52
N GLU A 50 -4.06 -4.08 -16.28
CA GLU A 50 -5.43 -4.32 -15.88
C GLU A 50 -6.31 -3.05 -15.89
N ILE A 51 -5.75 -1.88 -15.55
CA ILE A 51 -6.45 -0.59 -15.70
C ILE A 51 -6.81 -0.33 -17.18
N SER A 52 -5.94 -0.75 -18.10
CA SER A 52 -6.18 -0.59 -19.54
C SER A 52 -7.19 -1.59 -20.11
N ASN A 53 -7.55 -2.62 -19.35
CA ASN A 53 -8.51 -3.65 -19.76
C ASN A 53 -9.95 -3.14 -19.60
N LYS A 54 -10.65 -2.92 -20.72
CA LYS A 54 -12.02 -2.37 -20.75
C LYS A 54 -13.13 -3.40 -20.44
N ASN A 55 -12.81 -4.69 -20.36
CA ASN A 55 -13.78 -5.78 -20.21
C ASN A 55 -13.99 -6.18 -18.73
N ARG A 56 -14.10 -5.21 -17.82
CA ARG A 56 -14.34 -5.47 -16.39
C ARG A 56 -15.78 -5.17 -16.01
N ASN A 57 -16.39 -6.04 -15.20
CA ASN A 57 -17.78 -5.87 -14.74
C ASN A 57 -17.93 -4.79 -13.65
N ASN A 58 -16.84 -4.39 -12.99
CA ASN A 58 -16.77 -3.30 -12.01
C ASN A 58 -17.80 -3.35 -10.86
N GLU A 59 -18.15 -4.53 -10.37
CA GLU A 59 -19.13 -4.69 -9.29
C GLU A 59 -18.52 -4.83 -7.90
N ASN A 60 -17.31 -5.39 -7.82
CA ASN A 60 -16.64 -5.68 -6.56
C ASN A 60 -16.02 -4.43 -5.94
N ILE A 61 -16.53 -4.01 -4.79
CA ILE A 61 -16.09 -2.83 -4.02
C ILE A 61 -15.01 -3.16 -2.96
N SER A 62 -14.47 -4.39 -2.91
CA SER A 62 -13.49 -4.82 -1.89
C SER A 62 -12.28 -3.89 -1.82
N LEU A 63 -11.72 -3.53 -2.98
CA LEU A 63 -10.61 -2.60 -3.07
C LEU A 63 -10.97 -1.20 -2.55
N THR A 64 -12.19 -0.71 -2.81
CA THR A 64 -12.67 0.58 -2.32
C THR A 64 -12.77 0.59 -0.79
N VAL A 65 -13.30 -0.48 -0.21
CA VAL A 65 -13.37 -0.66 1.26
C VAL A 65 -11.97 -0.72 1.86
N TYR A 66 -11.08 -1.55 1.28
CA TYR A 66 -9.69 -1.65 1.71
C TYR A 66 -8.98 -0.30 1.66
N THR A 67 -9.09 0.42 0.55
CA THR A 67 -8.45 1.73 0.36
C THR A 67 -8.91 2.73 1.42
N ASN A 68 -10.19 2.80 1.73
CA ASN A 68 -10.70 3.71 2.76
C ASN A 68 -10.20 3.36 4.17
N LYS A 69 -10.15 2.08 4.53
CA LYS A 69 -9.54 1.62 5.79
C LYS A 69 -8.04 1.94 5.84
N LEU A 70 -7.33 1.76 4.70
CA LEU A 70 -5.91 2.10 4.60
C LEU A 70 -5.67 3.60 4.77
N ILE A 71 -6.45 4.47 4.12
CA ILE A 71 -6.33 5.93 4.26
C ILE A 71 -6.43 6.31 5.73
N GLN A 72 -7.41 5.79 6.46
CA GLN A 72 -7.59 6.10 7.88
C GLN A 72 -6.39 5.66 8.72
N LYS A 73 -5.97 4.40 8.58
CA LYS A 73 -4.83 3.83 9.33
C LYS A 73 -3.53 4.58 9.02
N TYR A 74 -3.30 4.84 7.72
CA TYR A 74 -2.08 5.47 7.24
C TYR A 74 -1.97 6.92 7.72
N THR A 75 -3.04 7.72 7.59
CA THR A 75 -3.08 9.11 8.08
C THR A 75 -2.84 9.16 9.58
N THR A 76 -3.54 8.32 10.35
CA THR A 76 -3.36 8.28 11.82
C THR A 76 -1.93 7.92 12.22
N SER A 77 -1.28 7.00 11.51
CA SER A 77 0.10 6.60 11.81
C SER A 77 1.11 7.66 11.37
N LEU A 78 0.84 8.35 10.25
CA LEU A 78 1.66 9.46 9.78
C LEU A 78 1.62 10.65 10.75
N ASP A 79 0.44 11.01 11.24
CA ASP A 79 0.25 12.08 12.24
C ASP A 79 1.00 11.80 13.55
N LYS A 80 1.14 10.52 13.90
CA LYS A 80 1.91 10.06 15.07
C LYS A 80 3.39 9.82 14.77
N PHE A 81 3.83 10.05 13.56
CA PHE A 81 5.18 9.77 13.07
C PHE A 81 5.63 8.30 13.22
N ASN A 82 4.69 7.35 13.22
CA ASN A 82 4.95 5.90 13.32
C ASN A 82 5.38 5.33 11.96
N MET A 83 6.59 5.67 11.50
CA MET A 83 7.05 5.36 10.14
C MET A 83 7.21 3.85 9.88
N ASN A 84 7.68 3.10 10.87
CA ASN A 84 7.81 1.65 10.78
C ASN A 84 6.44 0.95 10.60
N VAL A 85 5.37 1.50 11.18
CA VAL A 85 4.00 1.00 10.98
C VAL A 85 3.53 1.25 9.55
N LEU A 86 3.90 2.41 8.97
CA LEU A 86 3.61 2.69 7.56
C LEU A 86 4.28 1.67 6.63
N ILE A 87 5.52 1.27 6.92
CA ILE A 87 6.22 0.21 6.16
C ILE A 87 5.46 -1.12 6.24
N ALA A 88 4.97 -1.50 7.43
CA ALA A 88 4.14 -2.70 7.57
C ALA A 88 2.88 -2.62 6.69
N TYR A 89 2.19 -1.47 6.67
CA TYR A 89 1.04 -1.27 5.78
C TYR A 89 1.41 -1.35 4.29
N LEU A 90 2.61 -0.94 3.88
CA LEU A 90 3.06 -1.11 2.49
C LEU A 90 3.22 -2.59 2.12
N HIS A 91 3.74 -3.41 3.02
CA HIS A 91 3.82 -4.86 2.81
C HIS A 91 2.43 -5.51 2.74
N GLU A 92 1.51 -5.14 3.65
CA GLU A 92 0.13 -5.61 3.62
C GLU A 92 -0.56 -5.21 2.30
N THR A 93 -0.38 -3.95 1.88
CA THR A 93 -0.96 -3.40 0.64
C THR A 93 -0.42 -4.12 -0.59
N TYR A 94 0.89 -4.39 -0.64
CA TYR A 94 1.47 -5.17 -1.72
C TYR A 94 0.84 -6.56 -1.82
N ASN A 95 0.72 -7.26 -0.69
CA ASN A 95 0.13 -8.60 -0.65
C ASN A 95 -1.36 -8.58 -1.04
N TYR A 96 -2.10 -7.57 -0.56
CA TYR A 96 -3.51 -7.40 -0.90
C TYR A 96 -3.70 -7.15 -2.41
N LEU A 97 -3.00 -6.16 -2.97
CA LEU A 97 -3.08 -5.83 -4.39
C LEU A 97 -2.66 -7.00 -5.28
N SER A 98 -1.62 -7.76 -4.88
CA SER A 98 -1.16 -8.92 -5.64
C SER A 98 -2.22 -10.01 -5.80
N LYS A 99 -3.10 -10.17 -4.82
CA LYS A 99 -4.24 -11.10 -4.87
C LYS A 99 -5.43 -10.48 -5.59
N GLU A 100 -5.76 -9.24 -5.22
CA GLU A 100 -6.96 -8.57 -5.72
C GLU A 100 -6.91 -8.33 -7.23
N ILE A 101 -5.71 -8.09 -7.79
CA ILE A 101 -5.55 -7.83 -9.22
C ILE A 101 -5.96 -9.02 -10.10
N GLU A 102 -6.04 -10.22 -9.54
CA GLU A 102 -6.49 -11.42 -10.24
C GLU A 102 -8.04 -11.47 -10.36
N ASN A 103 -8.75 -10.64 -9.59
CA ASN A 103 -10.20 -10.53 -9.65
C ASN A 103 -10.62 -9.64 -10.84
N PRO A 104 -11.39 -10.16 -11.81
CA PRO A 104 -11.82 -9.39 -12.99
C PRO A 104 -12.84 -8.31 -12.68
N ASP A 105 -13.52 -8.39 -11.51
CA ASP A 105 -14.68 -7.56 -11.19
C ASP A 105 -14.35 -6.35 -10.30
N ILE A 106 -13.07 -5.99 -10.14
CA ILE A 106 -12.65 -4.88 -9.27
C ILE A 106 -13.24 -3.57 -9.77
N LYS A 107 -14.00 -2.91 -8.92
CA LYS A 107 -14.55 -1.58 -9.17
C LYS A 107 -13.51 -0.50 -8.88
N ASP A 108 -13.52 0.55 -9.71
CA ASP A 108 -12.73 1.78 -9.53
C ASP A 108 -11.22 1.50 -9.28
N LEU A 109 -10.65 0.51 -10.00
CA LEU A 109 -9.25 0.08 -9.82
C LEU A 109 -8.28 1.27 -9.96
N GLU A 110 -8.38 2.05 -11.01
CA GLU A 110 -7.48 3.18 -11.28
C GLU A 110 -7.56 4.24 -10.17
N GLU A 111 -8.79 4.58 -9.73
CA GLU A 111 -8.99 5.59 -8.70
C GLU A 111 -8.44 5.14 -7.35
N ASN A 112 -8.77 3.90 -6.93
CA ASN A 112 -8.29 3.35 -5.66
C ASN A 112 -6.77 3.16 -5.67
N TYR A 113 -6.22 2.66 -6.77
CA TYR A 113 -4.78 2.51 -6.91
C TYR A 113 -4.04 3.85 -6.85
N SER A 114 -4.57 4.89 -7.50
CA SER A 114 -4.02 6.26 -7.42
C SER A 114 -3.97 6.77 -5.98
N LYS A 115 -5.04 6.55 -5.19
CA LYS A 115 -5.08 6.91 -3.77
C LYS A 115 -4.01 6.17 -2.96
N ILE A 116 -3.86 4.87 -3.20
CA ILE A 116 -2.83 4.05 -2.56
C ILE A 116 -1.43 4.58 -2.88
N LEU A 117 -1.15 4.90 -4.15
CA LEU A 117 0.12 5.48 -4.55
C LEU A 117 0.41 6.80 -3.81
N ILE A 118 -0.60 7.69 -3.69
CA ILE A 118 -0.43 8.96 -2.97
C ILE A 118 -0.06 8.72 -1.49
N LEU A 119 -0.66 7.72 -0.83
CA LEU A 119 -0.29 7.37 0.55
C LEU A 119 1.18 6.93 0.65
N MET A 120 1.74 6.33 -0.39
CA MET A 120 3.12 5.84 -0.40
C MET A 120 4.16 6.95 -0.64
N LEU A 121 3.77 8.15 -1.13
CA LEU A 121 4.68 9.26 -1.44
C LEU A 121 5.66 9.64 -0.32
N PRO A 122 5.25 9.71 0.96
CA PRO A 122 6.18 10.04 2.04
C PRO A 122 7.34 9.05 2.21
N ILE A 123 7.16 7.80 1.77
CA ILE A 123 8.14 6.72 1.93
C ILE A 123 8.95 6.50 0.64
N LEU A 124 8.27 6.37 -0.49
CA LEU A 124 8.82 5.97 -1.80
C LEU A 124 8.53 7.01 -2.89
N PRO A 125 9.01 8.27 -2.74
CA PRO A 125 8.62 9.36 -3.62
C PRO A 125 8.99 9.14 -5.09
N HIS A 126 10.15 8.58 -5.40
CA HIS A 126 10.60 8.41 -6.79
C HIS A 126 9.82 7.29 -7.49
N LEU A 127 9.69 6.12 -6.84
CA LEU A 127 8.88 5.01 -7.34
C LEU A 127 7.45 5.44 -7.61
N VAL A 128 6.83 6.12 -6.64
CA VAL A 128 5.44 6.56 -6.75
C VAL A 128 5.24 7.60 -7.84
N SER A 129 6.17 8.55 -7.97
CA SER A 129 6.11 9.57 -9.03
C SER A 129 6.12 8.93 -10.43
N GLU A 130 6.96 7.91 -10.64
CA GLU A 130 6.98 7.17 -11.90
C GLU A 130 5.69 6.36 -12.11
N CYS A 131 5.18 5.71 -11.06
CA CYS A 131 3.90 4.99 -11.12
C CYS A 131 2.73 5.92 -11.49
N LEU A 132 2.68 7.12 -10.91
CA LEU A 132 1.62 8.10 -11.18
C LEU A 132 1.70 8.67 -12.59
N LYS A 133 2.91 8.88 -13.14
CA LYS A 133 3.10 9.26 -14.55
C LYS A 133 2.53 8.20 -15.49
N ASP A 134 2.82 6.92 -15.24
CA ASP A 134 2.35 5.81 -16.08
C ASP A 134 0.81 5.76 -16.17
N ILE A 135 0.11 6.09 -15.09
CA ILE A 135 -1.36 6.14 -15.08
C ILE A 135 -1.92 7.55 -15.35
N LYS A 136 -1.07 8.50 -15.79
CA LYS A 136 -1.43 9.89 -16.15
C LYS A 136 -2.10 10.67 -15.01
N LYS A 137 -1.70 10.42 -13.77
CA LYS A 137 -2.19 11.07 -12.55
C LYS A 137 -1.13 11.94 -11.86
N ASP A 138 -0.17 12.46 -12.62
CA ASP A 138 1.03 13.16 -12.12
C ASP A 138 0.84 14.68 -11.87
N LYS A 139 -0.35 15.23 -12.10
CA LYS A 139 -0.50 16.69 -12.17
C LYS A 139 -0.73 17.39 -10.83
N ILE A 140 -1.48 16.81 -9.91
CA ILE A 140 -1.74 17.42 -8.59
C ILE A 140 -2.04 16.27 -7.60
N PHE A 141 -1.26 16.20 -6.53
CA PHE A 141 -1.49 15.23 -5.47
C PHE A 141 -2.23 15.89 -4.31
N THR A 142 -3.46 15.49 -4.12
CA THR A 142 -4.22 15.84 -2.92
C THR A 142 -4.26 14.60 -2.02
N TRP A 143 -3.94 14.81 -0.72
CA TRP A 143 -4.05 13.70 0.23
C TRP A 143 -5.45 13.10 0.22
N PRO A 144 -5.60 11.79 0.07
CA PRO A 144 -6.91 11.18 -0.07
C PRO A 144 -7.70 11.26 1.24
N THR A 145 -8.99 11.55 1.11
CA THR A 145 -9.92 11.64 2.24
C THR A 145 -10.73 10.36 2.39
N VAL A 146 -11.05 10.03 3.65
CA VAL A 146 -11.84 8.85 4.02
C VAL A 146 -13.32 9.08 3.70
N GLN A 147 -13.95 8.11 3.06
CA GLN A 147 -15.41 8.04 2.93
C GLN A 147 -15.97 7.14 4.03
N LYS A 148 -16.58 7.72 5.05
CA LYS A 148 -17.06 7.03 6.28
C LYS A 148 -17.95 5.82 6.01
N LYS A 149 -18.77 5.86 4.96
CA LYS A 149 -19.66 4.74 4.57
C LYS A 149 -18.93 3.41 4.32
N TYR A 150 -17.63 3.45 4.01
CA TYR A 150 -16.81 2.26 3.78
C TYR A 150 -16.02 1.80 5.02
N LEU A 151 -16.13 2.51 6.13
CA LEU A 151 -15.52 2.13 7.40
C LEU A 151 -16.46 1.32 8.29
N GLU A 152 -17.78 1.39 8.03
CA GLU A 152 -18.78 0.66 8.82
C GLU A 152 -18.65 -0.83 8.57
N GLU A 153 -18.27 -1.55 9.62
CA GLU A 153 -18.26 -3.02 9.58
C GLU A 153 -19.70 -3.53 9.78
N LYS A 154 -20.26 -4.08 8.71
CA LYS A 154 -21.60 -4.70 8.76
C LYS A 154 -21.62 -6.01 9.57
N TYR A 155 -20.47 -6.57 9.89
CA TYR A 155 -20.33 -7.85 10.60
C TYR A 155 -19.16 -7.80 11.56
N VAL A 156 -19.36 -8.33 12.78
CA VAL A 156 -18.31 -8.59 13.77
C VAL A 156 -17.99 -10.07 13.75
N ASN A 157 -16.74 -10.42 13.45
CA ASN A 157 -16.28 -11.80 13.57
C ASN A 157 -16.02 -12.12 15.05
N ILE A 158 -16.90 -12.92 15.66
CA ILE A 158 -16.74 -13.42 17.03
C ILE A 158 -16.00 -14.75 16.95
N VAL A 159 -14.83 -14.84 17.55
CA VAL A 159 -14.13 -16.12 17.71
C VAL A 159 -14.71 -16.87 18.89
N ILE A 160 -15.43 -17.96 18.64
CA ILE A 160 -15.96 -18.83 19.68
C ILE A 160 -14.94 -19.95 19.95
N GLN A 161 -14.49 -20.07 21.20
CA GLN A 161 -13.67 -21.17 21.64
C GLN A 161 -14.51 -22.04 22.60
N ILE A 162 -14.58 -23.33 22.32
CA ILE A 162 -15.19 -24.30 23.20
C ILE A 162 -14.07 -25.22 23.69
N ASN A 163 -13.87 -25.28 25.03
CA ASN A 163 -12.77 -26.04 25.67
C ASN A 163 -11.37 -25.71 25.09
N GLY A 164 -11.10 -24.42 24.81
CA GLY A 164 -9.81 -23.97 24.31
C GLY A 164 -9.51 -24.32 22.84
N LYS A 165 -10.46 -24.95 22.14
CA LYS A 165 -10.32 -25.25 20.71
C LYS A 165 -11.16 -24.28 19.88
N LYS A 166 -10.50 -23.66 18.88
CA LYS A 166 -11.16 -22.83 17.88
C LYS A 166 -12.05 -23.72 17.02
N LYS A 167 -13.34 -23.42 16.93
CA LYS A 167 -14.25 -24.01 15.95
C LYS A 167 -14.38 -23.15 14.74
#